data_d2c1d5afe3324f74dfa18ef67451e0fe
#
_entry.id   d2c1d5afe3324f74dfa18ef67451e0fe
#
_cell.length_a   1.000
_cell.length_b   1.000
_cell.length_c   1.000
_cell.angle_alpha   90.00
_cell.angle_beta   90.00
_cell.angle_gamma   90.00
#
_symmetry.space_group_name_H-M   'P 1'
#
loop_
_entity.id
_entity.type
_entity.pdbx_description
1 polymer ?
#
loop_
_entity_poly.entity_id
_entity_poly.type
_entity_poly.pdbx_seq_one_letter_code
_entity_poly.pdbx_strand_id
1 'polypeptide(L)'
;MKLNMKIAAMSALCCMTACGQKYEKPSEGSATGFALSFFRSVNEQAGKAENVVVSPYSAGAALSMLAEGAAGETRMELDKALNGCLFKDVDLGGNDTVVVRSANSVWLDDGFSLKDSYSGTLRKDYGAS
;
A
#
# COMPACT_ATOMS: atom_id res chain seq x y z
N MET A 1 -13.27 -37.14 40.90
CA MET A 1 -12.75 -35.76 40.69
C MET A 1 -11.56 -35.69 39.73
N LYS A 2 -11.49 -36.58 38.72
CA LYS A 2 -10.39 -36.63 37.70
C LYS A 2 -10.87 -36.38 36.25
N LEU A 3 -12.18 -36.18 36.04
CA LEU A 3 -12.76 -36.03 34.70
C LEU A 3 -12.72 -34.53 34.23
N ASN A 4 -12.79 -33.58 35.16
CA ASN A 4 -12.87 -32.16 34.80
C ASN A 4 -11.53 -31.55 34.35
N MET A 5 -10.40 -32.19 34.70
CA MET A 5 -9.07 -31.68 34.34
C MET A 5 -8.69 -31.96 32.85
N LYS A 6 -9.23 -33.06 32.31
CA LYS A 6 -8.98 -33.41 30.89
C LYS A 6 -9.81 -32.56 29.92
N ILE A 7 -11.00 -32.10 30.31
CA ILE A 7 -11.85 -31.23 29.48
C ILE A 7 -11.29 -29.81 29.46
N ALA A 8 -10.78 -29.31 30.58
CA ALA A 8 -10.13 -28.01 30.65
C ALA A 8 -8.82 -27.96 29.83
N ALA A 9 -8.03 -29.01 29.83
CA ALA A 9 -6.81 -29.09 29.02
C ALA A 9 -7.09 -29.19 27.52
N MET A 10 -8.20 -29.81 27.10
CA MET A 10 -8.58 -29.91 25.68
C MET A 10 -9.17 -28.64 25.15
N SER A 11 -9.88 -27.84 25.96
CA SER A 11 -10.40 -26.52 25.58
C SER A 11 -9.29 -25.47 25.46
N ALA A 12 -8.28 -25.51 26.32
CA ALA A 12 -7.10 -24.64 26.23
C ALA A 12 -6.23 -24.94 25.01
N LEU A 13 -6.14 -26.22 24.58
CA LEU A 13 -5.39 -26.60 23.39
C LEU A 13 -6.07 -26.16 22.09
N CYS A 14 -7.42 -26.11 22.06
CA CYS A 14 -8.18 -25.67 20.90
C CYS A 14 -8.07 -24.14 20.68
N CYS A 15 -7.90 -23.34 21.74
CA CYS A 15 -7.65 -21.90 21.63
C CYS A 15 -6.24 -21.56 21.13
N MET A 16 -5.24 -22.43 21.35
CA MET A 16 -3.87 -22.17 20.89
C MET A 16 -3.64 -22.46 19.40
N THR A 17 -4.48 -23.27 18.76
CA THR A 17 -4.38 -23.57 17.34
C THR A 17 -5.10 -22.56 16.45
N ALA A 18 -6.05 -21.77 16.97
CA ALA A 18 -6.75 -20.74 16.22
C ALA A 18 -5.98 -19.41 16.13
N CYS A 19 -4.94 -19.20 16.95
CA CYS A 19 -4.12 -17.98 16.98
C CYS A 19 -2.71 -18.16 16.39
N GLY A 20 -2.45 -19.25 15.70
CA GLY A 20 -1.11 -19.63 15.22
C GLY A 20 -0.78 -19.19 13.80
N GLN A 21 -1.45 -18.20 13.22
CA GLN A 21 -0.87 -17.53 12.05
C GLN A 21 0.31 -16.70 12.54
N LYS A 22 1.53 -17.23 12.32
CA LYS A 22 2.75 -16.47 12.45
C LYS A 22 2.58 -15.19 11.62
N TYR A 23 2.57 -14.04 12.29
CA TYR A 23 2.71 -12.76 11.61
C TYR A 23 4.07 -12.76 10.92
N GLU A 24 4.09 -12.99 9.62
CA GLU A 24 5.27 -12.74 8.80
C GLU A 24 5.37 -11.23 8.59
N LYS A 25 6.47 -10.64 9.10
CA LYS A 25 6.79 -9.25 8.80
C LYS A 25 6.83 -9.09 7.28
N PRO A 26 6.07 -8.13 6.68
CA PRO A 26 6.13 -7.88 5.24
C PRO A 26 7.60 -7.71 4.82
N SER A 27 7.98 -8.35 3.72
CA SER A 27 9.32 -8.18 3.16
C SER A 27 9.56 -6.71 2.83
N GLU A 28 10.77 -6.23 3.05
CA GLU A 28 11.19 -4.92 2.55
C GLU A 28 10.96 -4.89 1.04
N GLY A 29 10.42 -3.78 0.52
CA GLY A 29 10.05 -3.66 -0.90
C GLY A 29 8.65 -4.18 -1.25
N SER A 30 7.79 -4.49 -0.27
CA SER A 30 6.42 -4.91 -0.53
C SER A 30 5.41 -3.77 -0.42
N ALA A 31 4.35 -3.82 -1.23
CA ALA A 31 3.23 -2.89 -1.14
C ALA A 31 2.59 -2.87 0.26
N THR A 32 2.55 -4.01 0.94
CA THR A 32 2.06 -4.12 2.33
C THR A 32 2.97 -3.39 3.30
N GLY A 33 4.29 -3.45 3.11
CA GLY A 33 5.25 -2.70 3.93
C GLY A 33 5.03 -1.20 3.83
N PHE A 34 4.89 -0.68 2.61
CA PHE A 34 4.53 0.72 2.38
C PHE A 34 3.19 1.08 3.03
N ALA A 35 2.14 0.28 2.80
CA ALA A 35 0.80 0.54 3.30
C ALA A 35 0.76 0.66 4.83
N LEU A 36 1.44 -0.24 5.53
CA LEU A 36 1.51 -0.20 7.00
C LEU A 36 2.32 0.99 7.52
N SER A 37 3.44 1.33 6.88
CA SER A 37 4.25 2.49 7.24
C SER A 37 3.49 3.78 7.02
N PHE A 38 2.83 3.92 5.87
CA PHE A 38 2.01 5.07 5.53
C PHE A 38 0.85 5.25 6.52
N PHE A 39 0.08 4.19 6.79
CA PHE A 39 -1.01 4.25 7.78
C PHE A 39 -0.51 4.66 9.16
N ARG A 40 0.61 4.10 9.62
CA ARG A 40 1.19 4.46 10.93
C ARG A 40 1.56 5.94 10.98
N SER A 41 2.26 6.44 9.97
CA SER A 41 2.68 7.85 9.92
C SER A 41 1.49 8.80 9.94
N VAL A 42 0.41 8.51 9.21
CA VAL A 42 -0.80 9.33 9.23
C VAL A 42 -1.51 9.24 10.58
N ASN A 43 -1.63 8.03 11.13
CA ASN A 43 -2.29 7.83 12.42
C ASN A 43 -1.52 8.46 13.60
N GLU A 44 -0.19 8.52 13.53
CA GLU A 44 0.63 9.21 14.54
C GLU A 44 0.46 10.74 14.49
N GLN A 45 0.17 11.30 13.32
CA GLN A 45 -0.08 12.73 13.12
C GLN A 45 -1.53 13.13 13.42
N ALA A 46 -2.46 12.18 13.32
CA ALA A 46 -3.86 12.41 13.66
C ALA A 46 -4.05 12.51 15.17
N GLY A 47 -5.02 13.29 15.60
CA GLY A 47 -5.41 13.40 17.01
C GLY A 47 -6.00 12.09 17.55
N LYS A 48 -5.83 11.80 18.84
CA LYS A 48 -6.32 10.56 19.46
C LYS A 48 -7.83 10.32 19.33
N ALA A 49 -8.60 11.35 19.02
CA ALA A 49 -10.06 11.30 18.87
C ALA A 49 -10.51 11.33 17.40
N GLU A 50 -9.58 11.28 16.45
CA GLU A 50 -9.90 11.38 15.04
C GLU A 50 -9.98 10.00 14.39
N ASN A 51 -10.95 9.84 13.48
CA ASN A 51 -11.03 8.67 12.63
C ASN A 51 -10.09 8.87 11.41
N VAL A 52 -9.23 7.90 11.17
CA VAL A 52 -8.28 7.92 10.06
C VAL A 52 -8.72 6.95 8.98
N VAL A 53 -8.93 7.48 7.78
CA VAL A 53 -9.18 6.68 6.57
C VAL A 53 -8.19 7.11 5.50
N VAL A 54 -7.40 6.18 5.00
CA VAL A 54 -6.39 6.44 3.96
C VAL A 54 -6.45 5.38 2.87
N SER A 55 -6.01 5.75 1.67
CA SER A 55 -5.78 4.81 0.57
C SER A 55 -4.28 4.70 0.30
N PRO A 56 -3.58 3.70 0.85
CA PRO A 56 -2.16 3.49 0.57
C PRO A 56 -1.87 3.23 -0.91
N TYR A 57 -2.79 2.58 -1.62
CA TYR A 57 -2.66 2.37 -3.07
C TYR A 57 -2.62 3.70 -3.83
N SER A 58 -3.57 4.61 -3.58
CA SER A 58 -3.61 5.91 -4.27
C SER A 58 -2.39 6.77 -3.94
N ALA A 59 -1.97 6.80 -2.68
CA ALA A 59 -0.75 7.51 -2.27
C ALA A 59 0.50 6.90 -2.91
N GLY A 60 0.60 5.57 -2.92
CA GLY A 60 1.69 4.84 -3.54
C GLY A 60 1.77 5.07 -5.05
N ALA A 61 0.64 5.06 -5.75
CA ALA A 61 0.58 5.34 -7.20
C ALA A 61 1.04 6.77 -7.52
N ALA A 62 0.57 7.77 -6.77
CA ALA A 62 0.98 9.17 -6.95
C ALA A 62 2.49 9.34 -6.71
N LEU A 63 3.03 8.80 -5.63
CA LEU A 63 4.47 8.85 -5.34
C LEU A 63 5.31 8.07 -6.37
N SER A 64 4.79 6.96 -6.88
CA SER A 64 5.46 6.18 -7.92
C SER A 64 5.56 6.95 -9.22
N MET A 65 4.48 7.65 -9.64
CA MET A 65 4.53 8.54 -10.80
C MET A 65 5.58 9.62 -10.64
N LEU A 66 5.69 10.24 -9.46
CA LEU A 66 6.74 11.22 -9.17
C LEU A 66 8.13 10.59 -9.25
N ALA A 67 8.31 9.38 -8.69
CA ALA A 67 9.58 8.67 -8.71
C ALA A 67 10.06 8.37 -10.14
N GLU A 68 9.17 8.04 -11.08
CA GLU A 68 9.54 7.81 -12.48
C GLU A 68 10.10 9.07 -13.17
N GLY A 69 9.70 10.26 -12.72
CA GLY A 69 10.26 11.53 -13.23
C GLY A 69 11.46 12.05 -12.45
N ALA A 70 11.75 11.46 -11.29
CA ALA A 70 12.81 11.92 -10.39
C ALA A 70 14.17 11.31 -10.73
N ALA A 71 15.24 12.02 -10.36
CA ALA A 71 16.62 11.54 -10.47
C ALA A 71 17.44 11.94 -9.24
N GLY A 72 18.62 11.33 -9.07
CA GLY A 72 19.54 11.64 -7.98
C GLY A 72 18.95 11.41 -6.61
N GLU A 73 19.16 12.36 -5.70
CA GLU A 73 18.74 12.27 -4.30
C GLU A 73 17.22 12.16 -4.16
N THR A 74 16.47 12.96 -4.90
CA THR A 74 14.98 12.92 -4.88
C THR A 74 14.45 11.53 -5.26
N ARG A 75 15.06 10.86 -6.25
CA ARG A 75 14.70 9.50 -6.61
C ARG A 75 14.96 8.53 -5.47
N MET A 76 16.12 8.63 -4.82
CA MET A 76 16.48 7.76 -3.69
C MET A 76 15.53 7.94 -2.49
N GLU A 77 15.14 9.19 -2.20
CA GLU A 77 14.20 9.48 -1.13
C GLU A 77 12.81 8.91 -1.42
N LEU A 78 12.32 9.04 -2.66
CA LEU A 78 11.04 8.47 -3.09
C LEU A 78 11.07 6.93 -3.04
N ASP A 79 12.13 6.30 -3.53
CA ASP A 79 12.30 4.84 -3.46
C ASP A 79 12.30 4.36 -2.00
N LYS A 80 12.95 5.09 -1.10
CA LYS A 80 12.92 4.79 0.33
C LYS A 80 11.53 4.97 0.93
N ALA A 81 10.84 6.06 0.60
CA ALA A 81 9.47 6.32 1.08
C ALA A 81 8.50 5.24 0.60
N LEU A 82 8.62 4.80 -0.66
CA LEU A 82 7.85 3.73 -1.26
C LEU A 82 8.26 2.32 -0.79
N ASN A 83 9.27 2.24 0.09
CA ASN A 83 9.82 0.97 0.55
C ASN A 83 10.28 0.07 -0.61
N GLY A 84 10.82 0.68 -1.68
CA GLY A 84 11.28 0.00 -2.89
C GLY A 84 10.17 -0.59 -3.77
N CYS A 85 8.90 -0.27 -3.52
CA CYS A 85 7.75 -0.78 -4.27
C CYS A 85 7.12 0.30 -5.14
N LEU A 86 7.11 0.13 -6.47
CA LEU A 86 6.36 1.00 -7.38
C LEU A 86 4.94 0.47 -7.58
N PHE A 87 3.97 1.34 -7.40
CA PHE A 87 2.54 1.06 -7.57
C PHE A 87 2.11 1.42 -8.99
N LYS A 88 2.41 0.55 -9.93
CA LYS A 88 1.95 0.68 -11.32
C LYS A 88 0.46 0.36 -11.41
N ASP A 89 -0.14 0.72 -12.56
CA ASP A 89 -1.52 0.35 -12.83
C ASP A 89 -1.65 -1.18 -12.78
N VAL A 90 -2.61 -1.63 -11.98
CA VAL A 90 -2.91 -3.05 -11.81
C VAL A 90 -4.37 -3.28 -12.14
N ASP A 91 -4.65 -4.40 -12.74
CA ASP A 91 -6.02 -4.89 -12.85
C ASP A 91 -6.52 -5.19 -11.43
N LEU A 92 -7.34 -4.28 -10.90
CA LEU A 92 -7.93 -4.43 -9.57
C LEU A 92 -9.00 -5.53 -9.56
N GLY A 93 -9.17 -6.20 -10.67
CA GLY A 93 -10.17 -7.21 -10.85
C GLY A 93 -11.58 -6.64 -10.99
N GLY A 94 -12.50 -7.52 -11.26
CA GLY A 94 -13.92 -7.23 -11.37
C GLY A 94 -14.65 -8.52 -11.70
N ASN A 95 -15.94 -8.48 -11.62
CA ASN A 95 -16.82 -9.55 -12.08
C ASN A 95 -18.08 -8.91 -12.65
N ASP A 96 -19.05 -9.72 -13.07
CA ASP A 96 -20.30 -9.23 -13.66
C ASP A 96 -21.11 -8.29 -12.74
N THR A 97 -20.79 -8.29 -11.45
CA THR A 97 -21.51 -7.50 -10.42
C THR A 97 -20.70 -6.31 -9.91
N VAL A 98 -19.35 -6.40 -9.91
CA VAL A 98 -18.44 -5.39 -9.35
C VAL A 98 -17.44 -4.95 -10.40
N VAL A 99 -17.40 -3.66 -10.69
CA VAL A 99 -16.43 -3.03 -11.59
C VAL A 99 -15.59 -2.08 -10.77
N VAL A 100 -14.26 -2.30 -10.74
CA VAL A 100 -13.30 -1.38 -10.11
C VAL A 100 -12.56 -0.63 -11.20
N ARG A 101 -12.54 0.70 -11.12
CA ARG A 101 -11.81 1.56 -12.04
C ARG A 101 -10.89 2.48 -11.27
N SER A 102 -9.65 2.57 -11.70
CA SER A 102 -8.67 3.55 -11.21
C SER A 102 -8.37 4.55 -12.32
N ALA A 103 -8.17 5.81 -11.96
CA ALA A 103 -7.76 6.86 -12.88
C ALA A 103 -6.67 7.71 -12.20
N ASN A 104 -5.61 7.97 -12.95
CA ASN A 104 -4.49 8.79 -12.51
C ASN A 104 -4.32 9.98 -13.47
N SER A 105 -3.91 11.13 -12.94
CA SER A 105 -3.61 12.31 -13.76
C SER A 105 -2.46 13.11 -13.17
N VAL A 106 -1.71 13.80 -14.02
CA VAL A 106 -0.66 14.75 -13.63
C VAL A 106 -1.05 16.10 -14.17
N TRP A 107 -1.11 17.08 -13.28
CA TRP A 107 -1.45 18.46 -13.61
C TRP A 107 -0.20 19.31 -13.54
N LEU A 108 0.02 20.10 -14.59
CA LEU A 108 1.17 20.98 -14.74
C LEU A 108 0.70 22.42 -14.84
N ASP A 109 1.55 23.33 -14.38
CA ASP A 109 1.41 24.73 -14.68
C ASP A 109 1.68 24.99 -16.16
N ASP A 110 1.02 25.98 -16.75
CA ASP A 110 1.09 26.31 -18.19
C ASP A 110 2.53 26.60 -18.70
N GLY A 111 3.45 26.94 -17.81
CA GLY A 111 4.86 27.18 -18.12
C GLY A 111 5.72 25.92 -18.23
N PHE A 112 5.19 24.73 -17.96
CA PHE A 112 5.94 23.47 -17.92
C PHE A 112 5.45 22.48 -18.95
N SER A 113 6.37 21.64 -19.43
CA SER A 113 6.05 20.50 -20.30
C SER A 113 6.76 19.26 -19.80
N LEU A 114 6.10 18.12 -19.89
CA LEU A 114 6.72 16.83 -19.60
C LEU A 114 7.63 16.40 -20.75
N LYS A 115 8.72 15.72 -20.41
CA LYS A 115 9.52 14.99 -21.40
C LYS A 115 8.67 13.86 -21.99
N ASP A 116 8.77 13.63 -23.29
CA ASP A 116 8.01 12.57 -23.99
C ASP A 116 8.22 11.20 -23.40
N SER A 117 9.46 10.88 -22.99
CA SER A 117 9.77 9.61 -22.33
C SER A 117 9.01 9.45 -21.01
N TYR A 118 8.91 10.51 -20.20
CA TYR A 118 8.20 10.48 -18.95
C TYR A 118 6.69 10.37 -19.15
N SER A 119 6.12 11.19 -20.04
CA SER A 119 4.69 11.12 -20.36
C SER A 119 4.30 9.74 -20.94
N GLY A 120 5.18 9.15 -21.74
CA GLY A 120 5.02 7.79 -22.27
C GLY A 120 4.97 6.73 -21.14
N THR A 121 5.87 6.83 -20.17
CA THR A 121 5.87 5.95 -18.98
C THR A 121 4.59 6.10 -18.17
N LEU A 122 4.15 7.33 -17.92
CA LEU A 122 2.93 7.59 -17.15
C LEU A 122 1.69 6.99 -17.81
N ARG A 123 1.55 7.14 -19.13
CA ARG A 123 0.42 6.54 -19.86
C ARG A 123 0.46 5.03 -19.85
N LYS A 124 1.64 4.45 -20.10
CA LYS A 124 1.81 3.00 -20.26
C LYS A 124 1.68 2.25 -18.94
N ASP A 125 2.36 2.75 -17.90
CA ASP A 125 2.56 2.01 -16.65
C ASP A 125 1.58 2.42 -15.56
N TYR A 126 0.90 3.56 -15.70
CA TYR A 126 -0.01 4.11 -14.68
C TYR A 126 -1.39 4.50 -15.24
N GLY A 127 -1.63 4.29 -16.54
CA GLY A 127 -2.89 4.71 -17.16
C GLY A 127 -3.17 6.22 -17.02
N ALA A 128 -2.12 7.04 -16.77
CA ALA A 128 -2.29 8.45 -16.47
C ALA A 128 -2.47 9.29 -17.73
N SER A 129 -3.28 10.36 -17.61
CA SER A 129 -3.55 11.38 -18.62
C SER A 129 -3.08 12.75 -18.17
#